data_e2614cce08723dbc33f63e443a7c69b8
#
_entry.id   e2614cce08723dbc33f63e443a7c69b8
#
_cell.length_a   1.000
_cell.length_b   1.000
_cell.length_c   1.000
_cell.angle_alpha   90.00
_cell.angle_beta   90.00
_cell.angle_gamma   90.00
#
_symmetry.space_group_name_H-M   'P 1'
#
loop_
_entity.id
_entity.type
_entity.pdbx_description
1 polymer ?
#
loop_
_entity_poly.entity_id
_entity_poly.type
_entity_poly.pdbx_seq_one_letter_code
_entity_poly.pdbx_strand_id
1 'polypeptide(L)'
;MPVLMNGVIRWKGNLELEDSLQLSKSRNIIAAILYIPLVMIFYLFGIFRPAFVDNVPTLWQFPLVVGIFLFYLLLRFFLNWQLELQNYSSKTFTAANNCFFNFAILLFIVLFIVVILMKPFTDDDNVTRIVLTIVFFVSYGFHLYRRGQIFASACRPLTTILYLCTLEIIPTGMMVITTTML
;
A
#
# COMPACT_ATOMS: atom_id res chain seq x y z
N MET A 1 -20.14 -0.79 3.51
CA MET A 1 -19.64 -0.18 2.26
C MET A 1 -19.64 1.37 2.27
N PRO A 2 -20.71 2.12 2.62
CA PRO A 2 -20.69 3.60 2.53
C PRO A 2 -19.66 4.26 3.44
N VAL A 3 -19.35 3.70 4.58
CA VAL A 3 -18.39 4.26 5.56
C VAL A 3 -16.93 4.18 5.07
N LEU A 4 -16.55 3.08 4.41
CA LEU A 4 -15.22 2.94 3.79
C LEU A 4 -15.04 3.91 2.61
N MET A 5 -16.09 4.09 1.78
CA MET A 5 -16.06 5.07 0.69
C MET A 5 -15.95 6.51 1.21
N ASN A 6 -16.62 6.86 2.31
CA ASN A 6 -16.47 8.17 2.94
C ASN A 6 -15.05 8.41 3.46
N GLY A 7 -14.40 7.40 4.03
CA GLY A 7 -12.98 7.49 4.44
C GLY A 7 -12.02 7.72 3.27
N VAL A 8 -12.34 7.17 2.08
CA VAL A 8 -11.54 7.38 0.86
C VAL A 8 -11.78 8.79 0.28
N ILE A 9 -13.03 9.29 0.32
CA ILE A 9 -13.42 10.57 -0.30
C ILE A 9 -13.12 11.76 0.60
N ARG A 10 -13.31 11.66 1.93
CA ARG A 10 -13.10 12.75 2.88
C ARG A 10 -12.07 12.36 3.94
N TRP A 11 -11.03 13.21 4.15
CA TRP A 11 -10.02 12.99 5.18
C TRP A 11 -10.60 12.92 6.60
N LYS A 12 -11.67 13.69 6.88
CA LYS A 12 -12.42 13.65 8.15
C LYS A 12 -13.09 12.30 8.39
N GLY A 13 -13.51 11.59 7.32
CA GLY A 13 -14.10 10.26 7.43
C GLY A 13 -13.12 9.20 7.99
N ASN A 14 -11.81 9.37 7.79
CA ASN A 14 -10.81 8.50 8.42
C ASN A 14 -10.71 8.72 9.93
N LEU A 15 -10.89 9.95 10.41
CA LEU A 15 -10.91 10.24 11.84
C LEU A 15 -12.19 9.68 12.50
N GLU A 16 -13.33 9.78 11.85
CA GLU A 16 -14.60 9.21 12.34
C GLU A 16 -14.56 7.67 12.37
N LEU A 17 -13.87 7.03 11.42
CA LEU A 17 -13.65 5.58 11.40
C LEU A 17 -12.81 5.10 12.59
N GLU A 18 -11.84 5.90 13.02
CA GLU A 18 -11.00 5.57 14.18
C GLU A 18 -11.75 5.70 15.53
N ASP A 19 -12.79 6.53 15.59
CA ASP A 19 -13.61 6.65 16.81
C ASP A 19 -14.46 5.38 17.07
N SER A 20 -14.65 4.50 16.05
CA SER A 20 -15.31 3.21 16.20
C SER A 20 -14.28 2.06 16.21
N LEU A 21 -13.86 1.61 17.39
CA LEU A 21 -12.89 0.53 17.59
C LEU A 21 -13.25 -0.77 16.82
N GLN A 22 -14.52 -1.07 16.68
CA GLN A 22 -14.99 -2.29 16.01
C GLN A 22 -14.80 -2.22 14.49
N LEU A 23 -15.08 -1.07 13.87
CA LEU A 23 -14.89 -0.86 12.44
C LEU A 23 -13.41 -0.82 12.07
N SER A 24 -12.57 -0.20 12.91
CA SER A 24 -11.13 -0.13 12.72
C SER A 24 -10.49 -1.54 12.75
N LYS A 25 -10.85 -2.37 13.73
CA LYS A 25 -10.35 -3.75 13.82
C LYS A 25 -10.78 -4.60 12.60
N SER A 26 -12.06 -4.54 12.23
CA SER A 26 -12.58 -5.30 11.07
C SER A 26 -11.86 -4.90 9.78
N ARG A 27 -11.63 -3.62 9.56
CA ARG A 27 -10.88 -3.10 8.41
C ARG A 27 -9.46 -3.66 8.36
N ASN A 28 -8.74 -3.64 9.48
CA ASN A 28 -7.35 -4.11 9.54
C ASN A 28 -7.25 -5.61 9.27
N ILE A 29 -8.21 -6.40 9.77
CA ILE A 29 -8.28 -7.84 9.49
C ILE A 29 -8.57 -8.09 8.00
N ILE A 30 -9.53 -7.40 7.42
CA ILE A 30 -9.86 -7.51 5.98
C ILE A 30 -8.64 -7.13 5.13
N ALA A 31 -7.96 -6.03 5.45
CA ALA A 31 -6.77 -5.61 4.73
C ALA A 31 -5.63 -6.65 4.82
N ALA A 32 -5.42 -7.25 6.00
CA ALA A 32 -4.42 -8.30 6.18
C ALA A 32 -4.74 -9.55 5.36
N ILE A 33 -6.00 -9.96 5.30
CA ILE A 33 -6.43 -11.10 4.48
C ILE A 33 -6.26 -10.79 2.99
N LEU A 34 -6.66 -9.59 2.54
CA LEU A 34 -6.56 -9.18 1.14
C LEU A 34 -5.12 -8.91 0.68
N TYR A 35 -4.18 -8.77 1.61
CA TYR A 35 -2.78 -8.55 1.27
C TYR A 35 -2.15 -9.76 0.56
N ILE A 36 -2.52 -10.98 0.94
CA ILE A 36 -2.02 -12.22 0.30
C ILE A 36 -2.41 -12.29 -1.18
N PRO A 37 -3.70 -12.18 -1.57
CA PRO A 37 -4.07 -12.18 -2.98
C PRO A 37 -3.56 -10.94 -3.74
N LEU A 38 -3.33 -9.81 -3.09
CA LEU A 38 -2.67 -8.65 -3.68
C LEU A 38 -1.23 -8.99 -4.10
N VAL A 39 -0.45 -9.61 -3.20
CA VAL A 39 0.92 -10.07 -3.50
C VAL A 39 0.91 -11.12 -4.60
N MET A 40 -0.11 -11.99 -4.63
CA MET A 40 -0.28 -12.97 -5.69
C MET A 40 -0.46 -12.33 -7.08
N ILE A 41 -1.26 -11.24 -7.17
CA ILE A 41 -1.39 -10.47 -8.41
C ILE A 41 -0.02 -9.90 -8.83
N PHE A 42 0.73 -9.30 -7.91
CA PHE A 42 2.06 -8.76 -8.21
C PHE A 42 3.03 -9.86 -8.70
N TYR A 43 2.99 -11.04 -8.09
CA TYR A 43 3.80 -12.18 -8.50
C TYR A 43 3.42 -12.68 -9.91
N LEU A 44 2.13 -12.90 -10.18
CA LEU A 44 1.64 -13.45 -11.44
C LEU A 44 1.97 -12.56 -12.65
N PHE A 45 1.87 -11.24 -12.49
CA PHE A 45 2.14 -10.28 -13.56
C PHE A 45 3.57 -9.73 -13.53
N GLY A 46 4.43 -10.24 -12.64
CA GLY A 46 5.83 -9.82 -12.54
C GLY A 46 6.02 -8.36 -12.14
N ILE A 47 5.04 -7.75 -11.43
CA ILE A 47 5.14 -6.40 -10.90
C ILE A 47 5.99 -6.48 -9.63
N PHE A 48 7.06 -5.70 -9.56
CA PHE A 48 8.01 -5.74 -8.44
C PHE A 48 8.62 -7.14 -8.19
N ARG A 49 8.91 -7.86 -9.26
CA ARG A 49 9.64 -9.13 -9.21
C ARG A 49 11.11 -8.89 -9.52
N PRO A 50 12.02 -8.99 -8.54
CA PRO A 50 13.45 -8.86 -8.77
C PRO A 50 13.98 -9.98 -9.69
N ALA A 51 14.95 -9.67 -10.56
CA ALA A 51 15.49 -10.64 -11.53
C ALA A 51 16.16 -11.85 -10.86
N PHE A 52 16.70 -11.69 -9.63
CA PHE A 52 17.29 -12.82 -8.89
C PHE A 52 16.27 -13.90 -8.53
N VAL A 53 14.97 -13.58 -8.48
CA VAL A 53 13.90 -14.56 -8.21
C VAL A 53 13.80 -15.60 -9.33
N ASP A 54 14.17 -15.22 -10.57
CA ASP A 54 14.13 -16.13 -11.72
C ASP A 54 15.19 -17.23 -11.63
N ASN A 55 16.27 -17.01 -10.87
CA ASN A 55 17.34 -17.98 -10.62
C ASN A 55 16.96 -19.01 -9.54
N VAL A 56 15.85 -18.82 -8.84
CA VAL A 56 15.39 -19.70 -7.76
C VAL A 56 14.45 -20.75 -8.30
N PRO A 57 14.45 -22.01 -7.80
CA PRO A 57 13.50 -23.03 -8.18
C PRO A 57 12.05 -22.53 -8.04
N THR A 58 11.20 -22.84 -9.02
CA THR A 58 9.82 -22.33 -9.14
C THR A 58 9.01 -22.46 -7.85
N LEU A 59 9.24 -23.52 -7.09
CA LEU A 59 8.54 -23.80 -5.85
C LEU A 59 8.83 -22.76 -4.74
N TRP A 60 10.00 -22.14 -4.77
CA TRP A 60 10.46 -21.15 -3.79
C TRP A 60 10.27 -19.70 -4.24
N GLN A 61 9.92 -19.46 -5.50
CA GLN A 61 9.75 -18.11 -6.03
C GLN A 61 8.62 -17.34 -5.33
N PHE A 62 7.44 -17.94 -5.23
CA PHE A 62 6.29 -17.31 -4.57
C PHE A 62 6.53 -17.04 -3.07
N PRO A 63 6.99 -18.01 -2.25
CA PRO A 63 7.37 -17.74 -0.86
C PRO A 63 8.40 -16.63 -0.70
N LEU A 64 9.37 -16.54 -1.60
CA LEU A 64 10.40 -15.51 -1.57
C LEU A 64 9.81 -14.12 -1.85
N VAL A 65 8.94 -13.99 -2.85
CA VAL A 65 8.23 -12.74 -3.13
C VAL A 65 7.36 -12.32 -1.94
N VAL A 66 6.60 -13.25 -1.36
CA VAL A 66 5.84 -12.99 -0.12
C VAL A 66 6.76 -12.51 0.99
N GLY A 67 7.94 -13.10 1.15
CA GLY A 67 8.95 -12.69 2.12
C GLY A 67 9.43 -11.25 1.92
N ILE A 68 9.68 -10.83 0.68
CA ILE A 68 10.06 -9.44 0.32
C ILE A 68 8.94 -8.46 0.73
N PHE A 69 7.69 -8.78 0.41
CA PHE A 69 6.55 -7.95 0.76
C PHE A 69 6.31 -7.90 2.28
N LEU A 70 6.49 -9.00 2.99
CA LEU A 70 6.44 -9.03 4.45
C LEU A 70 7.56 -8.19 5.07
N PHE A 71 8.77 -8.27 4.53
CA PHE A 71 9.89 -7.43 4.96
C PHE A 71 9.60 -5.94 4.76
N TYR A 72 9.00 -5.58 3.62
CA TYR A 72 8.52 -4.22 3.39
C TYR A 72 7.52 -3.75 4.46
N LEU A 73 6.53 -4.60 4.82
CA LEU A 73 5.57 -4.28 5.88
C LEU A 73 6.24 -4.13 7.24
N LEU A 74 7.19 -5.02 7.58
CA LEU A 74 7.94 -4.96 8.84
C LEU A 74 8.79 -3.69 8.92
N LEU A 75 9.49 -3.34 7.85
CA LEU A 75 10.27 -2.11 7.76
C LEU A 75 9.38 -0.88 7.97
N ARG A 76 8.23 -0.85 7.31
CA ARG A 76 7.24 0.22 7.46
C ARG A 76 6.70 0.30 8.90
N PHE A 77 6.37 -0.85 9.50
CA PHE A 77 5.90 -0.91 10.89
C PHE A 77 6.97 -0.40 11.87
N PHE A 78 8.22 -0.80 11.66
CA PHE A 78 9.36 -0.35 12.47
C PHE A 78 9.57 1.18 12.36
N LEU A 79 9.54 1.73 11.15
CA LEU A 79 9.64 3.17 10.94
C LEU A 79 8.48 3.94 11.59
N ASN A 80 7.26 3.42 11.50
CA ASN A 80 6.11 4.00 12.17
C ASN A 80 6.28 4.02 13.69
N TRP A 81 6.76 2.91 14.28
CA TRP A 81 6.99 2.80 15.72
C TRP A 81 8.06 3.79 16.21
N GLN A 82 9.16 3.92 15.48
CA GLN A 82 10.23 4.88 15.81
C GLN A 82 9.73 6.34 15.79
N LEU A 83 8.85 6.68 14.85
CA LEU A 83 8.35 8.04 14.69
C LEU A 83 7.20 8.39 15.66
N GLU A 84 6.44 7.40 16.12
CA GLU A 84 5.39 7.57 17.13
C GLU A 84 5.97 8.00 18.50
N LEU A 85 7.20 7.60 18.80
CA LEU A 85 7.92 7.97 20.03
C LEU A 85 8.26 9.49 20.11
N GLN A 86 8.10 10.26 19.03
CA GLN A 86 8.50 11.68 18.96
C GLN A 86 7.37 12.70 19.18
N ASN A 87 6.43 12.46 20.11
CA ASN A 87 5.50 13.47 20.63
C ASN A 87 4.51 14.14 19.67
N TYR A 88 3.75 13.38 18.87
CA TYR A 88 2.60 13.91 18.12
C TYR A 88 1.25 13.42 18.67
N SER A 89 0.17 14.15 18.34
CA SER A 89 -1.17 13.75 18.75
C SER A 89 -1.45 12.32 18.26
N SER A 90 -1.53 11.37 19.18
CA SER A 90 -1.72 9.93 18.93
C SER A 90 -2.83 9.63 17.91
N LYS A 91 -3.94 10.37 17.95
CA LYS A 91 -5.09 10.16 17.05
C LYS A 91 -4.76 10.42 15.58
N THR A 92 -4.07 11.51 15.26
CA THR A 92 -3.77 11.87 13.86
C THR A 92 -2.77 10.90 13.24
N PHE A 93 -1.78 10.49 14.04
CA PHE A 93 -0.77 9.52 13.59
C PHE A 93 -1.40 8.14 13.36
N THR A 94 -2.28 7.68 14.25
CA THR A 94 -3.03 6.43 14.08
C THR A 94 -3.93 6.49 12.85
N ALA A 95 -4.65 7.58 12.62
CA ALA A 95 -5.49 7.76 11.43
C ALA A 95 -4.65 7.74 10.14
N ALA A 96 -3.49 8.40 10.12
CA ALA A 96 -2.58 8.40 8.98
C ALA A 96 -1.97 7.02 8.70
N ASN A 97 -1.64 6.26 9.76
CA ASN A 97 -1.12 4.91 9.61
C ASN A 97 -2.20 3.95 9.09
N ASN A 98 -3.41 4.08 9.60
CA ASN A 98 -4.53 3.24 9.21
C ASN A 98 -5.10 3.58 7.82
N CYS A 99 -4.77 4.76 7.26
CA CYS A 99 -5.04 5.09 5.86
C CYS A 99 -4.41 4.08 4.88
N PHE A 100 -3.29 3.45 5.27
CA PHE A 100 -2.65 2.39 4.49
C PHE A 100 -3.54 1.16 4.33
N PHE A 101 -4.24 0.72 5.35
CA PHE A 101 -5.14 -0.42 5.25
C PHE A 101 -6.31 -0.14 4.30
N ASN A 102 -6.84 1.08 4.31
CA ASN A 102 -7.85 1.51 3.34
C ASN A 102 -7.29 1.50 1.91
N PHE A 103 -6.07 1.99 1.74
CA PHE A 103 -5.38 1.96 0.45
C PHE A 103 -5.15 0.53 -0.05
N ALA A 104 -4.70 -0.39 0.80
CA ALA A 104 -4.46 -1.78 0.42
C ALA A 104 -5.75 -2.48 -0.07
N ILE A 105 -6.88 -2.25 0.62
CA ILE A 105 -8.19 -2.78 0.20
C ILE A 105 -8.60 -2.20 -1.15
N LEU A 106 -8.52 -0.87 -1.31
CA LEU A 106 -8.90 -0.19 -2.53
C LEU A 106 -8.01 -0.62 -3.70
N LEU A 107 -6.69 -0.68 -3.48
CA LEU A 107 -5.73 -1.11 -4.48
C LEU A 107 -6.03 -2.53 -4.96
N PHE A 108 -6.30 -3.47 -4.03
CA PHE A 108 -6.68 -4.83 -4.40
C PHE A 108 -7.93 -4.85 -5.29
N ILE A 109 -8.99 -4.12 -4.91
CA ILE A 109 -10.24 -4.09 -5.68
C ILE A 109 -10.00 -3.51 -7.07
N VAL A 110 -9.26 -2.40 -7.18
CA VAL A 110 -8.98 -1.75 -8.47
C VAL A 110 -8.14 -2.66 -9.36
N LEU A 111 -7.05 -3.24 -8.85
CA LEU A 111 -6.21 -4.15 -9.62
C LEU A 111 -6.97 -5.40 -10.06
N PHE A 112 -7.80 -5.97 -9.17
CA PHE A 112 -8.63 -7.13 -9.48
C PHE A 112 -9.63 -6.86 -10.61
N ILE A 113 -10.30 -5.69 -10.58
CA ILE A 113 -11.20 -5.25 -11.65
C ILE A 113 -10.44 -5.08 -12.96
N VAL A 114 -9.26 -4.44 -12.92
CA VAL A 114 -8.43 -4.24 -14.12
C VAL A 114 -8.01 -5.58 -14.72
N VAL A 115 -7.58 -6.56 -13.90
CA VAL A 115 -7.23 -7.90 -14.39
C VAL A 115 -8.41 -8.58 -15.08
N ILE A 116 -9.61 -8.51 -14.48
CA ILE A 116 -10.82 -9.11 -15.09
C ILE A 116 -11.16 -8.43 -16.41
N LEU A 117 -11.04 -7.11 -16.48
CA LEU A 117 -11.36 -6.36 -17.69
C LEU A 117 -10.33 -6.56 -18.79
N MET A 118 -9.06 -6.72 -18.46
CA MET A 118 -7.99 -6.89 -19.47
C MET A 118 -7.99 -8.27 -20.11
N LYS A 119 -8.33 -9.35 -19.35
CA LYS A 119 -8.33 -10.72 -19.87
C LYS A 119 -9.07 -10.93 -21.19
N PRO A 120 -10.30 -10.40 -21.41
CA PRO A 120 -11.01 -10.57 -22.69
C PRO A 120 -10.46 -9.73 -23.84
N PHE A 121 -9.65 -8.69 -23.56
CA PHE A 121 -9.15 -7.77 -24.59
C PHE A 121 -7.72 -8.04 -25.04
N THR A 122 -6.92 -8.69 -24.21
CA THR A 122 -5.48 -8.86 -24.48
C THR A 122 -4.96 -10.15 -23.85
N ASP A 123 -4.43 -11.05 -24.69
CA ASP A 123 -3.68 -12.23 -24.25
C ASP A 123 -2.19 -11.90 -23.98
N ASP A 124 -1.77 -10.64 -24.21
CA ASP A 124 -0.38 -10.22 -24.01
C ASP A 124 -0.16 -9.81 -22.54
N ASP A 125 0.59 -10.63 -21.82
CA ASP A 125 0.96 -10.40 -20.43
C ASP A 125 1.77 -9.12 -20.23
N ASN A 126 2.55 -8.68 -21.22
CA ASN A 126 3.35 -7.46 -21.11
C ASN A 126 2.47 -6.21 -21.08
N VAL A 127 1.44 -6.15 -21.94
CA VAL A 127 0.49 -5.04 -21.96
C VAL A 127 -0.26 -4.97 -20.62
N THR A 128 -0.74 -6.12 -20.15
CA THR A 128 -1.42 -6.21 -18.84
C THR A 128 -0.52 -5.76 -17.70
N ARG A 129 0.75 -6.17 -17.69
CA ARG A 129 1.75 -5.74 -16.70
C ARG A 129 1.95 -4.22 -16.70
N ILE A 130 2.08 -3.60 -17.88
CA ILE A 130 2.26 -2.13 -18.00
C ILE A 130 1.04 -1.40 -17.45
N VAL A 131 -0.18 -1.82 -17.83
CA VAL A 131 -1.42 -1.21 -17.35
C VAL A 131 -1.54 -1.32 -15.85
N LEU A 132 -1.31 -2.50 -15.27
CA LEU A 132 -1.36 -2.71 -13.82
C LEU A 132 -0.31 -1.86 -13.08
N THR A 133 0.89 -1.72 -13.65
CA THR A 133 1.94 -0.87 -13.08
C THR A 133 1.51 0.60 -13.07
N ILE A 134 0.94 1.10 -14.15
CA ILE A 134 0.42 2.48 -14.22
C ILE A 134 -0.69 2.69 -13.18
N VAL A 135 -1.65 1.77 -13.11
CA VAL A 135 -2.76 1.82 -12.14
C VAL A 135 -2.23 1.81 -10.71
N PHE A 136 -1.21 1.00 -10.42
CA PHE A 136 -0.55 0.98 -9.12
C PHE A 136 0.04 2.36 -8.77
N PHE A 137 0.84 2.96 -9.66
CA PHE A 137 1.48 4.25 -9.38
C PHE A 137 0.47 5.40 -9.26
N VAL A 138 -0.61 5.41 -10.05
CA VAL A 138 -1.69 6.40 -9.92
C VAL A 138 -2.40 6.25 -8.56
N SER A 139 -2.75 5.02 -8.18
CA SER A 139 -3.38 4.74 -6.89
C SER A 139 -2.46 5.09 -5.72
N TYR A 140 -1.16 4.81 -5.85
CA TYR A 140 -0.16 5.16 -4.86
C TYR A 140 0.01 6.67 -4.70
N GLY A 141 0.02 7.42 -5.80
CA GLY A 141 0.03 8.89 -5.78
C GLY A 141 -1.18 9.47 -5.05
N PHE A 142 -2.37 8.89 -5.28
CA PHE A 142 -3.58 9.26 -4.54
C PHE A 142 -3.46 8.96 -3.04
N HIS A 143 -2.89 7.82 -2.67
CA HIS A 143 -2.61 7.47 -1.28
C HIS A 143 -1.67 8.49 -0.61
N LEU A 144 -0.56 8.85 -1.28
CA LEU A 144 0.39 9.85 -0.78
C LEU A 144 -0.28 11.20 -0.56
N TYR A 145 -1.09 11.63 -1.52
CA TYR A 145 -1.85 12.89 -1.42
C TYR A 145 -2.78 12.89 -0.21
N ARG A 146 -3.54 11.82 -0.01
CA ARG A 146 -4.45 11.68 1.13
C ARG A 146 -3.72 11.66 2.47
N ARG A 147 -2.66 10.91 2.57
CA ARG A 147 -1.85 10.85 3.78
C ARG A 147 -1.22 12.22 4.08
N GLY A 148 -0.78 12.92 3.03
CA GLY A 148 -0.28 14.30 3.15
C GLY A 148 -1.32 15.26 3.70
N GLN A 149 -2.59 15.18 3.27
CA GLN A 149 -3.67 15.98 3.82
C GLN A 149 -3.90 15.74 5.32
N ILE A 150 -3.85 14.48 5.77
CA ILE A 150 -4.02 14.12 7.19
C ILE A 150 -2.87 14.73 8.02
N PHE A 151 -1.62 14.58 7.58
CA PHE A 151 -0.48 15.15 8.28
C PHE A 151 -0.45 16.67 8.24
N ALA A 152 -0.79 17.28 7.11
CA ALA A 152 -0.84 18.74 6.96
C ALA A 152 -1.90 19.41 7.86
N SER A 153 -2.94 18.68 8.26
CA SER A 153 -3.95 19.20 9.20
C SER A 153 -3.45 19.30 10.65
N ALA A 154 -2.37 18.57 11.00
CA ALA A 154 -1.86 18.47 12.36
C ALA A 154 -0.42 18.98 12.51
N CYS A 155 0.35 19.01 11.42
CA CYS A 155 1.78 19.32 11.44
C CYS A 155 2.13 20.50 10.54
N ARG A 156 3.32 21.10 10.80
CA ARG A 156 3.89 22.09 9.88
C ARG A 156 4.22 21.44 8.53
N PRO A 157 4.13 22.18 7.40
CA PRO A 157 4.28 21.59 6.06
C PRO A 157 5.63 20.88 5.86
N LEU A 158 6.71 21.42 6.39
CA LEU A 158 8.05 20.82 6.30
C LEU A 158 8.12 19.46 7.02
N THR A 159 7.51 19.36 8.18
CA THR A 159 7.42 18.13 8.95
C THR A 159 6.56 17.08 8.22
N THR A 160 5.47 17.50 7.60
CA THR A 160 4.60 16.64 6.78
C THR A 160 5.38 16.01 5.63
N ILE A 161 6.17 16.82 4.90
CA ILE A 161 7.00 16.31 3.79
C ILE A 161 8.03 15.30 4.30
N LEU A 162 8.69 15.60 5.42
CA LEU A 162 9.70 14.71 6.00
C LEU A 162 9.09 13.34 6.39
N TYR A 163 7.92 13.34 7.03
CA TYR A 163 7.20 12.11 7.37
C TYR A 163 6.78 11.30 6.15
N LEU A 164 6.23 11.97 5.11
CA LEU A 164 5.86 11.32 3.86
C LEU A 164 7.06 10.69 3.16
N CYS A 165 8.17 11.42 3.09
CA CYS A 165 9.41 10.89 2.49
C CYS A 165 9.92 9.67 3.26
N THR A 166 9.98 9.74 4.58
CA THR A 166 10.55 8.66 5.41
C THR A 166 9.66 7.42 5.46
N LEU A 167 8.34 7.60 5.59
CA LEU A 167 7.42 6.48 5.81
C LEU A 167 6.92 5.83 4.52
N GLU A 168 6.86 6.57 3.43
CA GLU A 168 6.29 6.07 2.18
C GLU A 168 7.31 6.01 1.05
N ILE A 169 7.99 7.13 0.78
CA ILE A 169 8.84 7.22 -0.42
C ILE A 169 10.09 6.35 -0.27
N ILE A 170 10.74 6.33 0.90
CA ILE A 170 11.95 5.52 1.10
C ILE A 170 11.66 4.02 1.00
N PRO A 171 10.71 3.41 1.74
CA PRO A 171 10.46 1.97 1.64
C PRO A 171 9.99 1.55 0.24
N THR A 172 9.10 2.32 -0.37
CA THR A 172 8.60 2.02 -1.72
C THR A 172 9.67 2.24 -2.79
N GLY A 173 10.48 3.29 -2.66
CA GLY A 173 11.63 3.54 -3.54
C GLY A 173 12.67 2.42 -3.45
N MET A 174 12.99 1.95 -2.26
CA MET A 174 13.86 0.78 -2.08
C MET A 174 13.31 -0.45 -2.78
N MET A 175 12.01 -0.70 -2.66
CA MET A 175 11.35 -1.82 -3.33
C MET A 175 11.42 -1.70 -4.86
N VAL A 176 11.18 -0.51 -5.42
CA VAL A 176 11.29 -0.26 -6.87
C VAL A 176 12.73 -0.44 -7.34
N ILE A 177 13.72 0.11 -6.63
CA ILE A 177 15.14 0.00 -6.99
C ILE A 177 15.60 -1.46 -6.97
N THR A 178 15.24 -2.22 -5.95
CA THR A 178 15.59 -3.65 -5.88
C THR A 178 15.00 -4.45 -7.04
N THR A 179 13.85 -4.07 -7.55
CA THR A 179 13.21 -4.77 -8.70
C THR A 179 13.78 -4.36 -10.06
N THR A 180 14.42 -3.19 -10.16
CA THR A 180 14.99 -2.69 -11.42
C THR A 180 16.49 -2.94 -11.55
N MET A 181 17.21 -3.04 -10.40
CA MET A 181 18.67 -3.16 -10.38
C MET A 181 19.19 -4.57 -10.07
N LEU A 182 18.39 -5.41 -9.42
CA LEU A 182 18.71 -6.78 -9.04
C LEU A 182 17.84 -7.79 -9.79
#